data_ab20d5c54a8538ac2edd9dbe948a2c8b
#
_entry.id   ab20d5c54a8538ac2edd9dbe948a2c8b
#
_cell.length_a   1.000
_cell.length_b   1.000
_cell.length_c   1.000
_cell.angle_alpha   90.00
_cell.angle_beta   90.00
_cell.angle_gamma   90.00
#
_symmetry.space_group_name_H-M   'P 1'
#
loop_
_entity.id
_entity.type
_entity.pdbx_description
1 polymer ?
#
loop_
_entity_poly.entity_id
_entity_poly.type
_entity_poly.pdbx_seq_one_letter_code
_entity_poly.pdbx_strand_id
1 'polypeptide(L)'
;MEENNAENVEQLKSQHSIRPSFVRFVNCTPRTVDCIWINYEGRRIKYKTLHEKQYFDVCTFVSHPWIFRDSKTHDKMCVSSLENRQQKAQHKDVFMPPDVIENGIFQKKRKIILITLPIYSLKERCFQFLRENLTCDISKLEIPLTIKQDYN
;
A
#
# COMPACT_ATOMS: atom_id res chain seq x y z
N MET A 1 -6.60 21.15 -34.27
CA MET A 1 -6.52 19.71 -33.99
C MET A 1 -5.88 19.58 -32.63
N GLU A 2 -6.69 19.43 -31.61
CA GLU A 2 -6.21 19.17 -30.24
C GLU A 2 -6.00 17.67 -30.12
N GLU A 3 -4.74 17.23 -30.02
CA GLU A 3 -4.41 15.86 -29.70
C GLU A 3 -4.79 15.62 -28.24
N ASN A 4 -5.86 14.84 -28.05
CA ASN A 4 -6.22 14.27 -26.76
C ASN A 4 -5.12 13.26 -26.33
N ASN A 5 -4.09 13.75 -25.63
CA ASN A 5 -3.21 12.92 -24.86
C ASN A 5 -3.98 12.42 -23.61
N ALA A 6 -4.84 11.44 -23.82
CA ALA A 6 -5.36 10.63 -22.73
C ALA A 6 -4.17 9.78 -22.26
N GLU A 7 -3.47 10.24 -21.22
CA GLU A 7 -2.51 9.43 -20.48
C GLU A 7 -3.23 8.15 -20.06
N ASN A 8 -2.86 7.06 -20.70
CA ASN A 8 -3.35 5.72 -20.38
C ASN A 8 -2.75 5.34 -19.02
N VAL A 9 -3.40 5.75 -17.93
CA VAL A 9 -3.03 5.35 -16.57
C VAL A 9 -3.26 3.84 -16.52
N GLU A 10 -2.18 3.10 -16.73
CA GLU A 10 -2.19 1.64 -16.69
C GLU A 10 -2.73 1.21 -15.33
N GLN A 11 -3.93 0.64 -15.32
CA GLN A 11 -4.60 0.26 -14.08
C GLN A 11 -3.76 -0.78 -13.34
N LEU A 12 -3.39 -0.48 -12.10
CA LEU A 12 -2.63 -1.40 -11.24
C LEU A 12 -3.41 -2.70 -11.04
N LYS A 13 -2.85 -3.82 -11.53
CA LYS A 13 -3.44 -5.16 -11.43
C LYS A 13 -2.37 -6.25 -11.49
N SER A 14 -2.72 -7.43 -10.99
CA SER A 14 -1.89 -8.63 -11.14
C SER A 14 -1.86 -9.07 -12.60
N GLN A 15 -0.72 -9.66 -13.01
CA GLN A 15 -0.55 -10.18 -14.36
C GLN A 15 -0.48 -11.72 -14.32
N HIS A 16 0.72 -12.30 -14.29
CA HIS A 16 0.92 -13.74 -14.39
C HIS A 16 1.29 -14.39 -13.06
N SER A 17 0.82 -15.61 -12.83
CA SER A 17 1.24 -16.46 -11.70
C SER A 17 2.33 -17.44 -12.11
N ILE A 18 3.41 -16.95 -12.74
CA ILE A 18 4.47 -17.80 -13.31
C ILE A 18 5.67 -17.89 -12.37
N ARG A 19 6.17 -16.74 -11.88
CA ARG A 19 7.35 -16.68 -11.02
C ARG A 19 6.95 -16.46 -9.56
N PRO A 20 7.04 -17.52 -8.71
CA PRO A 20 6.68 -17.38 -7.29
C PRO A 20 7.64 -16.44 -6.56
N SER A 21 7.13 -15.81 -5.51
CA SER A 21 7.88 -14.96 -4.59
C SER A 21 7.42 -15.22 -3.17
N PHE A 22 8.36 -15.32 -2.24
CA PHE A 22 8.07 -15.63 -0.84
C PHE A 22 8.36 -14.39 0.01
N VAL A 23 7.33 -13.85 0.65
CA VAL A 23 7.45 -12.63 1.42
C VAL A 23 6.85 -12.79 2.82
N ARG A 24 7.39 -12.03 3.77
CA ARG A 24 6.85 -11.82 5.11
C ARG A 24 6.54 -10.35 5.26
N PHE A 25 5.28 -10.00 5.41
CA PHE A 25 4.87 -8.66 5.79
C PHE A 25 4.86 -8.53 7.30
N VAL A 26 5.52 -7.51 7.85
CA VAL A 26 5.59 -7.25 9.29
C VAL A 26 5.01 -5.88 9.55
N ASN A 27 3.98 -5.79 10.40
CA ASN A 27 3.42 -4.51 10.81
C ASN A 27 4.30 -3.85 11.88
N CYS A 28 5.08 -2.84 11.48
CA CYS A 28 5.93 -2.04 12.35
C CYS A 28 5.26 -0.74 12.81
N THR A 29 3.93 -0.61 12.65
CA THR A 29 3.15 0.55 13.06
C THR A 29 2.34 0.26 14.32
N PRO A 30 1.95 1.27 15.11
CA PRO A 30 1.02 1.09 16.22
C PRO A 30 -0.43 0.90 15.77
N ARG A 31 -0.69 0.89 14.45
CA ARG A 31 -2.03 0.77 13.86
C ARG A 31 -2.34 -0.67 13.48
N THR A 32 -3.62 -0.99 13.36
CA THR A 32 -4.07 -2.24 12.75
C THR A 32 -4.11 -2.06 11.24
N VAL A 33 -3.41 -2.93 10.49
CA VAL A 33 -3.17 -2.78 9.05
C VAL A 33 -3.76 -3.94 8.27
N ASP A 34 -4.51 -3.63 7.23
CA ASP A 34 -5.01 -4.58 6.24
C ASP A 34 -3.96 -4.80 5.13
N CYS A 35 -3.60 -6.07 4.90
CA CYS A 35 -2.79 -6.51 3.77
C CYS A 35 -3.72 -6.84 2.60
N ILE A 36 -3.59 -6.10 1.50
CA ILE A 36 -4.53 -6.12 0.38
C ILE A 36 -3.77 -6.46 -0.91
N TRP A 37 -4.18 -7.52 -1.56
CA TRP A 37 -3.72 -7.88 -2.89
C TRP A 37 -4.58 -7.23 -3.97
N ILE A 38 -3.95 -6.75 -5.04
CA ILE A 38 -4.66 -6.25 -6.22
C ILE A 38 -4.77 -7.39 -7.24
N ASN A 39 -5.97 -7.87 -7.48
CA ASN A 39 -6.21 -9.03 -8.33
C ASN A 39 -6.05 -8.73 -9.84
N TYR A 40 -6.37 -9.70 -10.69
CA TYR A 40 -6.23 -9.61 -12.16
C TYR A 40 -7.18 -8.59 -12.80
N GLU A 41 -8.30 -8.27 -12.14
CA GLU A 41 -9.26 -7.24 -12.55
C GLU A 41 -8.96 -5.87 -11.92
N GLY A 42 -7.87 -5.74 -11.15
CA GLY A 42 -7.53 -4.52 -10.41
C GLY A 42 -8.36 -4.29 -9.16
N ARG A 43 -9.10 -5.30 -8.68
CA ARG A 43 -9.89 -5.22 -7.45
C ARG A 43 -9.02 -5.45 -6.23
N ARG A 44 -9.36 -4.79 -5.14
CA ARG A 44 -8.69 -4.92 -3.83
C ARG A 44 -9.23 -6.13 -3.07
N ILE A 45 -8.39 -7.10 -2.82
CA ILE A 45 -8.72 -8.33 -2.07
C ILE A 45 -7.98 -8.31 -0.74
N LYS A 46 -8.70 -8.16 0.35
CA LYS A 46 -8.11 -8.22 1.69
C LYS A 46 -7.77 -9.68 2.06
N TYR A 47 -6.50 -9.90 2.38
CA TYR A 47 -5.99 -11.23 2.76
C TYR A 47 -5.85 -11.39 4.27
N LYS A 48 -5.32 -10.38 4.95
CA LYS A 48 -5.03 -10.45 6.38
C LYS A 48 -5.07 -9.06 7.00
N THR A 49 -5.51 -9.01 8.25
CA THR A 49 -5.39 -7.85 9.13
C THR A 49 -4.31 -8.14 10.17
N LEU A 50 -3.35 -7.22 10.33
CA LEU A 50 -2.21 -7.34 11.24
C LEU A 50 -2.29 -6.27 12.33
N HIS A 51 -2.25 -6.69 13.59
CA HIS A 51 -2.00 -5.79 14.72
C HIS A 51 -0.52 -5.43 14.81
N GLU A 52 -0.17 -4.49 15.67
CA GLU A 52 1.21 -4.09 15.91
C GLU A 52 2.12 -5.31 16.16
N LYS A 53 3.29 -5.34 15.53
CA LYS A 53 4.31 -6.41 15.60
C LYS A 53 3.88 -7.78 15.05
N GLN A 54 2.66 -7.93 14.56
CA GLN A 54 2.27 -9.16 13.88
C GLN A 54 2.85 -9.24 12.47
N TYR A 55 2.95 -10.45 11.94
CA TYR A 55 3.42 -10.72 10.60
C TYR A 55 2.48 -11.66 9.83
N PHE A 56 2.63 -11.63 8.51
CA PHE A 56 1.90 -12.49 7.58
C PHE A 56 2.86 -13.04 6.53
N ASP A 57 2.97 -14.38 6.49
CA ASP A 57 3.74 -15.11 5.49
C ASP A 57 2.86 -15.44 4.30
N VAL A 58 3.31 -15.06 3.12
CA VAL A 58 2.58 -15.33 1.89
C VAL A 58 3.51 -15.80 0.77
N CYS A 59 3.03 -16.82 0.03
CA CYS A 59 3.55 -17.19 -1.28
C CYS A 59 2.74 -16.41 -2.32
N THR A 60 3.39 -15.52 -3.03
CA THR A 60 2.79 -14.65 -4.05
C THR A 60 3.58 -14.78 -5.36
N PHE A 61 3.40 -13.88 -6.30
CA PHE A 61 4.10 -13.90 -7.59
C PHE A 61 4.68 -12.53 -7.93
N VAL A 62 5.72 -12.49 -8.74
CA VAL A 62 6.50 -11.28 -9.07
C VAL A 62 5.63 -10.13 -9.58
N SER A 63 4.58 -10.39 -10.33
CA SER A 63 3.69 -9.38 -10.91
C SER A 63 2.38 -9.16 -10.13
N HIS A 64 2.36 -9.53 -8.85
CA HIS A 64 1.20 -9.38 -7.97
C HIS A 64 1.38 -8.19 -7.02
N PRO A 65 0.77 -7.03 -7.28
CA PRO A 65 0.90 -5.86 -6.42
C PRO A 65 0.13 -6.01 -5.12
N TRP A 66 0.74 -5.50 -4.04
CA TRP A 66 0.15 -5.43 -2.72
C TRP A 66 0.13 -4.00 -2.22
N ILE A 67 -0.95 -3.64 -1.52
CA ILE A 67 -1.09 -2.37 -0.82
C ILE A 67 -1.47 -2.60 0.63
N PHE A 68 -1.21 -1.63 1.48
CA PHE A 68 -1.44 -1.70 2.92
C PHE A 68 -2.23 -0.48 3.37
N ARG A 69 -3.26 -0.72 4.16
CA ARG A 69 -4.18 0.34 4.62
C ARG A 69 -4.45 0.19 6.11
N ASP A 70 -4.60 1.31 6.81
CA ASP A 70 -5.19 1.30 8.14
C ASP A 70 -6.59 0.67 8.07
N SER A 71 -6.87 -0.31 8.94
CA SER A 71 -8.15 -1.04 8.90
C SER A 71 -9.35 -0.20 9.31
N LYS A 72 -9.13 0.91 10.04
CA LYS A 72 -10.19 1.81 10.53
C LYS A 72 -10.35 3.04 9.64
N THR A 73 -9.24 3.69 9.31
CA THR A 73 -9.26 4.98 8.61
C THR A 73 -9.02 4.86 7.11
N HIS A 74 -8.57 3.70 6.64
CA HIS A 74 -8.14 3.43 5.26
C HIS A 74 -6.95 4.27 4.78
N ASP A 75 -6.27 4.94 5.70
CA ASP A 75 -5.04 5.67 5.39
C ASP A 75 -3.98 4.74 4.80
N LYS A 76 -3.24 5.24 3.83
CA LYS A 76 -2.16 4.49 3.19
C LYS A 76 -1.00 4.24 4.16
N MET A 77 -0.42 3.05 4.07
CA MET A 77 0.85 2.69 4.69
C MET A 77 1.92 2.59 3.61
N CYS A 78 3.18 2.69 4.03
CA CYS A 78 4.33 2.45 3.17
C CYS A 78 5.01 1.14 3.51
N VAL A 79 5.85 0.66 2.61
CA VAL A 79 6.69 -0.50 2.84
C VAL A 79 8.16 -0.20 2.57
N SER A 80 9.02 -0.90 3.30
CA SER A 80 10.46 -0.92 3.06
C SER A 80 11.00 -2.35 3.20
N SER A 81 12.05 -2.69 2.45
CA SER A 81 12.73 -3.97 2.64
C SER A 81 13.68 -3.88 3.85
N LEU A 82 13.74 -4.95 4.65
CA LEU A 82 14.70 -5.04 5.75
C LEU A 82 16.15 -4.96 5.27
N GLU A 83 16.44 -5.48 4.08
CA GLU A 83 17.78 -5.51 3.48
C GLU A 83 18.27 -4.12 3.04
N ASN A 84 17.36 -3.19 2.74
CA ASN A 84 17.66 -1.86 2.20
C ASN A 84 17.59 -0.73 3.25
N ARG A 85 17.66 -1.04 4.55
CA ARG A 85 17.59 -0.03 5.63
C ARG A 85 18.65 1.08 5.55
N GLN A 86 19.79 0.81 4.89
CA GLN A 86 20.90 1.77 4.74
C GLN A 86 20.81 2.67 3.49
N GLN A 87 20.06 2.25 2.47
CA GLN A 87 19.71 3.11 1.34
C GLN A 87 18.45 3.88 1.73
N LYS A 88 18.41 5.21 1.44
CA LYS A 88 17.21 6.05 1.68
C LYS A 88 15.96 5.23 1.35
N ALA A 89 15.26 4.80 2.42
CA ALA A 89 14.13 3.90 2.30
C ALA A 89 13.15 4.51 1.29
N GLN A 90 13.07 3.92 0.11
CA GLN A 90 12.02 4.27 -0.83
C GLN A 90 10.72 3.77 -0.20
N HIS A 91 10.06 4.66 0.55
CA HIS A 91 8.73 4.41 1.06
C HIS A 91 7.78 4.28 -0.12
N LYS A 92 7.49 3.04 -0.50
CA LYS A 92 6.60 2.74 -1.63
C LYS A 92 5.19 2.49 -1.09
N ASP A 93 4.21 3.11 -1.73
CA ASP A 93 2.79 2.89 -1.44
C ASP A 93 2.28 1.54 -1.98
N VAL A 94 2.97 1.00 -2.99
CA VAL A 94 2.68 -0.29 -3.62
C VAL A 94 3.91 -1.17 -3.53
N PHE A 95 3.73 -2.38 -3.03
CA PHE A 95 4.76 -3.40 -3.00
C PHE A 95 4.61 -4.34 -4.20
N MET A 96 5.69 -4.48 -4.98
CA MET A 96 5.81 -5.48 -6.03
C MET A 96 6.78 -6.57 -5.54
N PRO A 97 6.33 -7.84 -5.46
CA PRO A 97 7.18 -8.92 -4.99
C PRO A 97 8.42 -9.09 -5.90
N PRO A 98 9.61 -9.23 -5.30
CA PRO A 98 10.84 -9.39 -6.06
C PRO A 98 10.95 -10.79 -6.67
N ASP A 99 11.74 -10.91 -7.73
CA ASP A 99 12.12 -12.20 -8.26
C ASP A 99 12.98 -12.96 -7.22
N VAL A 100 12.79 -14.26 -7.13
CA VAL A 100 13.57 -15.14 -6.27
C VAL A 100 14.77 -15.78 -7.00
N ILE A 101 14.94 -15.47 -8.28
CA ILE A 101 16.09 -15.92 -9.08
C ILE A 101 17.16 -14.83 -9.04
N GLU A 102 18.23 -15.07 -8.30
CA GLU A 102 19.42 -14.22 -8.29
C GLU A 102 20.57 -15.00 -8.97
N ASN A 103 21.19 -14.42 -9.98
CA ASN A 103 22.30 -15.03 -10.77
C ASN A 103 21.97 -16.43 -11.33
N GLY A 104 20.73 -16.65 -11.78
CA GLY A 104 20.26 -17.94 -12.31
C GLY A 104 20.00 -19.02 -11.25
N ILE A 105 20.12 -18.69 -9.97
CA ILE A 105 19.90 -19.63 -8.86
C ILE A 105 18.57 -19.29 -8.16
N PHE A 106 17.71 -20.28 -8.00
CA PHE A 106 16.45 -20.14 -7.27
C PHE A 106 16.73 -19.99 -5.76
N GLN A 107 16.40 -18.82 -5.20
CA GLN A 107 16.53 -18.54 -3.78
C GLN A 107 15.19 -18.75 -3.09
N LYS A 108 15.05 -19.84 -2.34
CA LYS A 108 13.86 -20.10 -1.51
C LYS A 108 13.81 -19.21 -0.24
N LYS A 109 14.59 -18.13 -0.22
CA LYS A 109 14.67 -17.23 0.93
C LYS A 109 13.46 -16.29 0.94
N ARG A 110 12.77 -16.24 2.09
CA ARG A 110 11.66 -15.32 2.29
C ARG A 110 12.17 -13.88 2.49
N LYS A 111 11.69 -12.95 1.69
CA LYS A 111 11.99 -11.52 1.83
C LYS A 111 11.14 -10.92 2.96
N ILE A 112 11.77 -10.16 3.86
CA ILE A 112 11.07 -9.48 4.97
C ILE A 112 10.78 -8.05 4.54
N ILE A 113 9.50 -7.70 4.55
CA ILE A 113 8.96 -6.40 4.16
C ILE A 113 8.31 -5.76 5.38
N LEU A 114 8.80 -4.59 5.74
CA LEU A 114 8.32 -3.84 6.88
C LEU A 114 7.23 -2.87 6.44
N ILE A 115 6.06 -2.95 7.04
CA ILE A 115 4.97 -1.98 6.86
C ILE A 115 5.23 -0.86 7.86
N THR A 116 5.28 0.38 7.37
CA THR A 116 5.61 1.58 8.14
C THR A 116 4.64 2.71 7.86
N LEU A 117 4.61 3.71 8.74
CA LEU A 117 3.85 4.93 8.48
C LEU A 117 4.58 5.76 7.41
N PRO A 118 3.86 6.27 6.40
CA PRO A 118 4.43 7.23 5.47
C PRO A 118 4.63 8.59 6.15
N ILE A 119 5.38 9.49 5.49
CA ILE A 119 5.36 10.91 5.81
C ILE A 119 4.10 11.48 5.17
N TYR A 120 3.07 11.70 5.97
CA TYR A 120 1.84 12.31 5.49
C TYR A 120 2.03 13.80 5.21
N SER A 121 1.42 14.29 4.13
CA SER A 121 1.32 15.73 3.87
C SER A 121 0.46 16.42 4.95
N LEU A 122 0.62 17.73 5.10
CA LEU A 122 -0.23 18.51 6.02
C LEU A 122 -1.72 18.31 5.72
N LYS A 123 -2.11 18.25 4.45
CA LYS A 123 -3.47 18.00 4.00
C LYS A 123 -3.98 16.64 4.47
N GLU A 124 -3.20 15.57 4.29
CA GLU A 124 -3.54 14.23 4.77
C GLU A 124 -3.69 14.20 6.30
N ARG A 125 -2.79 14.88 7.03
CA ARG A 125 -2.88 14.99 8.50
C ARG A 125 -4.13 15.75 8.95
N CYS A 126 -4.49 16.83 8.25
CA CYS A 126 -5.75 17.54 8.51
C CYS A 126 -6.97 16.63 8.29
N PHE A 127 -6.98 15.84 7.22
CA PHE A 127 -8.07 14.91 6.95
C PHE A 127 -8.15 13.78 7.99
N GLN A 128 -7.03 13.25 8.45
CA GLN A 128 -6.98 12.29 9.55
C GLN A 128 -7.60 12.88 10.82
N PHE A 129 -7.19 14.09 11.19
CA PHE A 129 -7.74 14.80 12.34
C PHE A 129 -9.24 15.04 12.22
N LEU A 130 -9.71 15.46 11.03
CA LEU A 130 -11.14 15.64 10.79
C LEU A 130 -11.92 14.34 10.95
N ARG A 131 -11.45 13.21 10.39
CA ARG A 131 -12.11 11.90 10.52
C ARG A 131 -12.22 11.44 11.97
N GLU A 132 -11.23 11.75 12.80
CA GLU A 132 -11.21 11.36 14.21
C GLU A 132 -12.09 12.24 15.09
N ASN A 133 -12.27 13.52 14.74
CA ASN A 133 -12.87 14.52 15.61
C ASN A 133 -14.17 15.14 15.07
N LEU A 134 -14.53 14.91 13.81
CA LEU A 134 -15.74 15.48 13.23
C LEU A 134 -16.97 14.69 13.70
N THR A 135 -17.88 15.38 14.34
CA THR A 135 -19.18 14.84 14.78
C THR A 135 -20.30 15.13 13.78
N CYS A 136 -20.04 15.91 12.74
CA CYS A 136 -20.99 16.28 11.70
C CYS A 136 -20.45 15.95 10.29
N ASP A 137 -21.34 15.97 9.30
CA ASP A 137 -20.98 15.79 7.91
C ASP A 137 -20.10 16.94 7.43
N ILE A 138 -18.99 16.63 6.75
CA ILE A 138 -18.03 17.60 6.19
C ILE A 138 -18.71 18.58 5.20
N SER A 139 -19.80 18.16 4.55
CA SER A 139 -20.59 19.02 3.66
C SER A 139 -21.14 20.27 4.34
N LYS A 140 -21.37 20.20 5.67
CA LYS A 140 -21.89 21.29 6.50
C LYS A 140 -20.84 22.28 6.96
N LEU A 141 -19.54 21.98 6.73
CA LEU A 141 -18.48 22.90 7.11
C LEU A 141 -18.33 24.02 6.07
N GLU A 142 -18.02 25.22 6.54
CA GLU A 142 -17.68 26.37 5.68
C GLU A 142 -16.23 26.31 5.19
N ILE A 143 -15.92 25.32 4.37
CA ILE A 143 -14.60 25.12 3.75
C ILE A 143 -14.74 25.01 2.24
N PRO A 144 -13.68 25.28 1.46
CA PRO A 144 -13.70 25.21 0.00
C PRO A 144 -14.18 23.86 -0.53
N LEU A 145 -14.96 23.88 -1.62
CA LEU A 145 -15.48 22.69 -2.28
C LEU A 145 -14.39 21.71 -2.68
N THR A 146 -13.25 22.22 -3.13
CA THR A 146 -12.07 21.40 -3.49
C THR A 146 -11.59 20.55 -2.32
N ILE A 147 -11.57 21.11 -1.10
CA ILE A 147 -11.20 20.39 0.11
C ILE A 147 -12.23 19.29 0.45
N LYS A 148 -13.53 19.60 0.28
CA LYS A 148 -14.60 18.60 0.50
C LYS A 148 -14.51 17.44 -0.50
N GLN A 149 -14.21 17.73 -1.76
CA GLN A 149 -14.04 16.72 -2.81
C GLN A 149 -12.83 15.81 -2.55
N ASP A 150 -11.73 16.38 -2.06
CA ASP A 150 -10.51 15.63 -1.76
C ASP A 150 -10.60 14.78 -0.48
N TYR A 151 -11.58 15.09 0.39
CA TYR A 151 -11.80 14.36 1.65
C TYR A 151 -12.53 13.03 1.43
N ASN A 152 -13.40 12.94 0.42
CA ASN A 152 -14.19 11.74 0.07
C ASN A 152 -13.35 10.76 -0.75
#